data_1b7de4f700ef5cf9575602f8fb3e428a
#
_entry.id   1b7de4f700ef5cf9575602f8fb3e428a
#
_cell.length_a   1.000
_cell.length_b   1.000
_cell.length_c   1.000
_cell.angle_alpha   90.00
_cell.angle_beta   90.00
_cell.angle_gamma   90.00
#
_symmetry.space_group_name_H-M   'P 1'
#
loop_
_entity.id
_entity.type
_entity.pdbx_description
1 polymer ?
#
loop_
_entity_poly.entity_id
_entity_poly.type
_entity_poly.pdbx_seq_one_letter_code
_entity_poly.pdbx_strand_id
1 'polypeptide(L)'
;HSFPTRRSSDLVAQIGTKKISNIMGFYSIPDFMYNNRFSGEETILRFNEFVKKVEDKEKPDIIIIGVPEPILPLNKKHLFSFGIRAYEIYQAVDVDYCILNLLSGEYSDQFETEMKNVCKYRYNVDIDDFFVSNFSIVSNSLYSSELKYVYVQMNALPKSKNFFNADDLKDERWFNKIEARLKKYSMFEQF
;
A
#
# COMPACT_ATOMS: atom_id res chain seq x y z
N HIS A 1 6.55 -24.73 -19.99
CA HIS A 1 7.47 -23.74 -19.39
C HIS A 1 7.29 -23.82 -17.87
N SER A 2 8.26 -24.44 -17.19
CA SER A 2 8.32 -24.43 -15.74
C SER A 2 8.59 -22.99 -15.29
N PHE A 3 7.70 -22.45 -14.48
CA PHE A 3 8.00 -21.24 -13.73
C PHE A 3 9.27 -21.46 -12.91
N PRO A 4 10.14 -20.44 -12.75
CA PRO A 4 11.33 -20.59 -11.95
C PRO A 4 10.90 -21.06 -10.54
N THR A 5 11.45 -22.20 -10.13
CA THR A 5 11.30 -22.72 -8.78
C THR A 5 11.75 -21.64 -7.82
N ARG A 6 10.82 -21.17 -6.99
CA ARG A 6 11.11 -20.22 -5.90
C ARG A 6 12.30 -20.79 -5.10
N ARG A 7 13.35 -20.01 -4.96
CA ARG A 7 14.43 -20.34 -4.03
C ARG A 7 13.83 -20.38 -2.62
N SER A 8 14.22 -21.34 -1.83
CA SER A 8 13.63 -21.71 -0.55
C SER A 8 13.90 -20.74 0.62
N SER A 9 14.06 -19.44 0.38
CA SER A 9 14.45 -18.54 1.45
C SER A 9 13.49 -17.40 1.76
N ASP A 10 12.58 -17.01 0.85
CA ASP A 10 11.64 -15.93 1.18
C ASP A 10 10.34 -16.13 0.40
N LEU A 11 9.33 -16.67 1.08
CA LEU A 11 8.00 -16.82 0.52
C LEU A 11 7.22 -15.51 0.71
N VAL A 12 6.99 -14.80 -0.38
CA VAL A 12 6.20 -13.55 -0.38
C VAL A 12 4.85 -13.81 -1.05
N ALA A 13 3.76 -13.58 -0.34
CA ALA A 13 2.43 -13.48 -0.91
C ALA A 13 2.11 -12.02 -1.20
N GLN A 14 1.46 -11.75 -2.33
CA GLN A 14 1.05 -10.41 -2.71
C GLN A 14 -0.45 -10.35 -2.99
N ILE A 15 -1.12 -9.37 -2.39
CA ILE A 15 -2.53 -9.03 -2.63
C ILE A 15 -2.55 -7.68 -3.35
N GLY A 16 -2.75 -7.71 -4.67
CA GLY A 16 -2.74 -6.53 -5.52
C GLY A 16 -4.11 -5.88 -5.63
N THR A 17 -4.14 -4.60 -5.99
CA THR A 17 -5.36 -3.78 -6.05
C THR A 17 -6.22 -4.04 -7.30
N LYS A 18 -5.70 -4.72 -8.30
CA LYS A 18 -6.38 -4.95 -9.59
C LYS A 18 -6.53 -6.44 -9.89
N LYS A 19 -7.62 -6.81 -10.59
CA LYS A 19 -7.89 -8.20 -11.00
C LYS A 19 -6.78 -8.82 -11.87
N ILE A 20 -6.01 -8.00 -12.59
CA ILE A 20 -4.84 -8.47 -13.35
C ILE A 20 -3.78 -9.13 -12.45
N SER A 21 -3.77 -8.85 -11.17
CA SER A 21 -2.87 -9.49 -10.20
C SER A 21 -2.99 -11.02 -10.25
N ASN A 22 -4.20 -11.55 -10.43
CA ASN A 22 -4.43 -12.99 -10.53
C ASN A 22 -3.75 -13.62 -11.75
N ILE A 23 -3.70 -12.90 -12.88
CA ILE A 23 -3.03 -13.37 -14.10
C ILE A 23 -1.52 -13.41 -13.90
N MET A 24 -0.99 -12.54 -13.05
CA MET A 24 0.43 -12.49 -12.69
C MET A 24 0.83 -13.49 -11.60
N GLY A 25 -0.12 -14.31 -11.12
CA GLY A 25 0.10 -15.29 -10.06
C GLY A 25 0.06 -14.72 -8.64
N PHE A 26 -0.48 -13.51 -8.48
CA PHE A 26 -0.75 -12.87 -7.19
C PHE A 26 -2.24 -12.96 -6.85
N TYR A 27 -2.60 -12.71 -5.61
CA TYR A 27 -3.99 -12.52 -5.21
C TYR A 27 -4.46 -11.12 -5.60
N SER A 28 -5.75 -10.94 -5.81
CA SER A 28 -6.37 -9.62 -5.94
C SER A 28 -7.27 -9.33 -4.74
N ILE A 29 -7.42 -8.06 -4.42
CA ILE A 29 -8.44 -7.61 -3.46
C ILE A 29 -9.79 -8.21 -3.85
N PRO A 30 -10.51 -8.88 -2.93
CA PRO A 30 -11.77 -9.53 -3.22
C PRO A 30 -12.86 -8.55 -3.67
N ASP A 31 -13.74 -9.00 -4.57
CA ASP A 31 -14.83 -8.19 -5.12
C ASP A 31 -15.78 -7.63 -4.05
N PHE A 32 -15.93 -8.32 -2.92
CA PHE A 32 -16.79 -7.84 -1.85
C PHE A 32 -16.31 -6.53 -1.22
N MET A 33 -15.03 -6.21 -1.33
CA MET A 33 -14.47 -4.92 -0.89
C MET A 33 -15.00 -3.73 -1.72
N TYR A 34 -15.52 -3.97 -2.93
CA TYR A 34 -15.98 -2.92 -3.84
C TYR A 34 -17.51 -2.84 -3.97
N ASN A 35 -18.22 -3.77 -3.36
CA ASN A 35 -19.67 -3.77 -3.39
C ASN A 35 -20.25 -3.50 -2.00
N ASN A 36 -21.36 -2.79 -1.96
CA ASN A 36 -22.03 -2.42 -0.71
C ASN A 36 -22.98 -3.53 -0.19
N ARG A 37 -22.63 -4.81 -0.38
CA ARG A 37 -23.45 -5.94 0.06
C ARG A 37 -23.32 -6.24 1.54
N PHE A 38 -22.21 -5.84 2.13
CA PHE A 38 -21.86 -6.10 3.51
C PHE A 38 -21.76 -4.81 4.29
N SER A 39 -21.99 -4.86 5.59
CA SER A 39 -21.67 -3.77 6.51
C SER A 39 -20.14 -3.56 6.57
N GLY A 40 -19.68 -2.44 7.09
CA GLY A 40 -18.25 -2.20 7.29
C GLY A 40 -17.61 -3.26 8.21
N GLU A 41 -18.30 -3.65 9.28
CA GLU A 41 -17.84 -4.69 10.20
C GLU A 41 -17.69 -6.04 9.49
N GLU A 42 -18.72 -6.46 8.73
CA GLU A 42 -18.64 -7.70 7.95
C GLU A 42 -17.54 -7.66 6.90
N THR A 43 -17.32 -6.52 6.26
CA THR A 43 -16.25 -6.31 5.28
C THR A 43 -14.87 -6.51 5.93
N ILE A 44 -14.65 -5.91 7.10
CA ILE A 44 -13.41 -6.06 7.88
C ILE A 44 -13.16 -7.53 8.23
N LEU A 45 -14.16 -8.21 8.83
CA LEU A 45 -14.03 -9.61 9.23
C LEU A 45 -13.75 -10.53 8.03
N ARG A 46 -14.46 -10.33 6.90
CA ARG A 46 -14.26 -11.11 5.69
C ARG A 46 -12.88 -10.87 5.06
N PHE A 47 -12.37 -9.65 5.14
CA PHE A 47 -11.03 -9.37 4.64
C PHE A 47 -9.96 -10.01 5.53
N ASN A 48 -10.12 -9.98 6.84
CA ASN A 48 -9.25 -10.71 7.77
C ASN A 48 -9.24 -12.22 7.45
N GLU A 49 -10.43 -12.84 7.29
CA GLU A 49 -10.54 -14.25 6.90
C GLU A 49 -9.86 -14.55 5.55
N PHE A 50 -9.97 -13.63 4.60
CA PHE A 50 -9.32 -13.79 3.30
C PHE A 50 -7.80 -13.77 3.42
N VAL A 51 -7.23 -12.81 4.17
CA VAL A 51 -5.78 -12.74 4.41
C VAL A 51 -5.31 -13.99 5.15
N LYS A 52 -6.06 -14.44 6.17
CA LYS A 52 -5.74 -15.68 6.89
C LYS A 52 -5.73 -16.91 5.99
N LYS A 53 -6.67 -17.03 5.05
CA LYS A 53 -6.68 -18.12 4.06
C LYS A 53 -5.47 -18.07 3.13
N VAL A 54 -5.00 -16.87 2.75
CA VAL A 54 -3.76 -16.71 1.97
C VAL A 54 -2.56 -17.17 2.79
N GLU A 55 -2.47 -16.73 4.04
CA GLU A 55 -1.42 -17.12 4.98
C GLU A 55 -1.36 -18.64 5.17
N ASP A 56 -2.49 -19.27 5.49
CA ASP A 56 -2.56 -20.71 5.75
C ASP A 56 -2.20 -21.56 4.52
N LYS A 57 -2.56 -21.08 3.33
CA LYS A 57 -2.30 -21.78 2.06
C LYS A 57 -0.86 -21.63 1.57
N GLU A 58 -0.35 -20.42 1.59
CA GLU A 58 0.98 -20.10 1.02
C GLU A 58 2.09 -20.21 2.06
N LYS A 59 1.76 -20.06 3.35
CA LYS A 59 2.70 -19.97 4.48
C LYS A 59 3.86 -19.01 4.17
N PRO A 60 3.54 -17.78 3.80
CA PRO A 60 4.55 -16.81 3.41
C PRO A 60 5.25 -16.21 4.63
N ASP A 61 6.51 -15.80 4.46
CA ASP A 61 7.25 -15.01 5.44
C ASP A 61 6.76 -13.56 5.47
N ILE A 62 6.27 -13.06 4.32
CA ILE A 62 5.78 -11.69 4.15
C ILE A 62 4.51 -11.67 3.30
N ILE A 63 3.50 -10.93 3.74
CA ILE A 63 2.31 -10.62 2.93
C ILE A 63 2.34 -9.13 2.55
N ILE A 64 2.37 -8.84 1.26
CA ILE A 64 2.30 -7.46 0.75
C ILE A 64 0.86 -7.17 0.34
N ILE A 65 0.22 -6.17 0.97
CA ILE A 65 -1.16 -5.78 0.68
C ILE A 65 -1.17 -4.39 0.04
N GLY A 66 -1.67 -4.31 -1.19
CA GLY A 66 -1.93 -3.04 -1.84
C GLY A 66 -3.27 -2.43 -1.39
N VAL A 67 -3.27 -1.18 -0.94
CA VAL A 67 -4.51 -0.45 -0.62
C VAL A 67 -5.05 0.17 -1.92
N PRO A 68 -6.32 -0.11 -2.31
CA PRO A 68 -6.79 0.15 -3.67
C PRO A 68 -7.16 1.61 -3.96
N GLU A 69 -7.37 2.43 -2.96
CA GLU A 69 -7.85 3.81 -3.13
C GLU A 69 -6.98 4.79 -2.31
N PRO A 70 -6.95 6.07 -2.71
CA PRO A 70 -6.34 7.11 -1.89
C PRO A 70 -6.94 7.18 -0.48
N ILE A 71 -6.08 7.46 0.49
CA ILE A 71 -6.49 7.56 1.91
C ILE A 71 -7.28 8.83 2.24
N LEU A 72 -7.23 9.83 1.35
CA LEU A 72 -7.93 11.11 1.50
C LEU A 72 -8.63 11.51 0.20
N PRO A 73 -9.74 12.27 0.29
CA PRO A 73 -10.33 12.93 -0.87
C PRO A 73 -9.33 13.90 -1.51
N LEU A 74 -9.32 13.93 -2.84
CA LEU A 74 -8.52 14.90 -3.57
C LEU A 74 -9.23 16.26 -3.68
N ASN A 75 -10.53 16.23 -3.94
CA ASN A 75 -11.41 17.41 -4.00
C ASN A 75 -12.88 16.98 -3.88
N LYS A 76 -13.83 17.93 -4.03
CA LYS A 76 -15.26 17.66 -3.94
C LYS A 76 -15.82 16.71 -5.01
N LYS A 77 -15.10 16.46 -6.09
CA LYS A 77 -15.51 15.52 -7.17
C LYS A 77 -14.87 14.14 -7.02
N HIS A 78 -13.66 14.09 -6.50
CA HIS A 78 -12.87 12.87 -6.35
C HIS A 78 -12.71 12.54 -4.87
N LEU A 79 -13.75 11.93 -4.31
CA LEU A 79 -13.87 11.67 -2.87
C LEU A 79 -13.17 10.37 -2.44
N PHE A 80 -12.92 9.42 -3.35
CA PHE A 80 -12.27 8.14 -3.09
C PHE A 80 -12.82 7.43 -1.84
N SER A 81 -14.14 7.35 -1.75
CA SER A 81 -14.83 6.76 -0.59
C SER A 81 -14.33 7.29 0.77
N PHE A 82 -13.77 8.52 0.78
CA PHE A 82 -13.18 9.15 1.97
C PHE A 82 -12.11 8.30 2.68
N GLY A 83 -11.45 7.39 1.98
CA GLY A 83 -10.46 6.47 2.54
C GLY A 83 -11.07 5.31 3.36
N ILE A 84 -12.37 5.04 3.21
CA ILE A 84 -13.04 3.95 3.95
C ILE A 84 -12.40 2.60 3.62
N ARG A 85 -12.00 2.35 2.36
CA ARG A 85 -11.34 1.09 1.97
C ARG A 85 -10.00 0.89 2.67
N ALA A 86 -9.23 1.95 2.82
CA ALA A 86 -8.01 1.91 3.60
C ALA A 86 -8.33 1.56 5.06
N TYR A 87 -9.33 2.22 5.65
CA TYR A 87 -9.77 1.94 7.01
C TYR A 87 -10.17 0.48 7.21
N GLU A 88 -11.00 -0.08 6.33
CA GLU A 88 -11.45 -1.48 6.41
C GLU A 88 -10.26 -2.45 6.35
N ILE A 89 -9.27 -2.21 5.49
CA ILE A 89 -8.06 -3.03 5.38
C ILE A 89 -7.22 -2.94 6.65
N TYR A 90 -6.96 -1.72 7.14
CA TYR A 90 -6.13 -1.52 8.33
C TYR A 90 -6.79 -1.98 9.62
N GLN A 91 -8.13 -2.07 9.68
CA GLN A 91 -8.82 -2.69 10.82
C GLN A 91 -8.85 -4.23 10.72
N ALA A 92 -8.65 -4.78 9.53
CA ALA A 92 -8.67 -6.23 9.32
C ALA A 92 -7.33 -6.91 9.60
N VAL A 93 -6.20 -6.18 9.49
CA VAL A 93 -4.85 -6.73 9.65
C VAL A 93 -3.94 -5.75 10.37
N ASP A 94 -3.07 -6.28 11.21
CA ASP A 94 -1.97 -5.50 11.76
C ASP A 94 -0.88 -5.28 10.70
N VAL A 95 -0.26 -4.09 10.72
CA VAL A 95 0.71 -3.68 9.70
C VAL A 95 2.06 -3.44 10.33
N ASP A 96 3.04 -4.28 9.98
CA ASP A 96 4.42 -4.18 10.48
C ASP A 96 5.25 -3.11 9.76
N TYR A 97 4.89 -2.83 8.50
CA TYR A 97 5.58 -1.84 7.67
C TYR A 97 4.62 -1.17 6.69
N CYS A 98 4.52 0.14 6.75
CA CYS A 98 3.61 0.91 5.90
C CYS A 98 4.37 1.88 4.99
N ILE A 99 4.10 1.78 3.67
CA ILE A 99 4.60 2.70 2.66
C ILE A 99 3.44 3.51 2.10
N LEU A 100 3.50 4.82 2.25
CA LEU A 100 2.52 5.71 1.64
C LEU A 100 2.96 6.10 0.22
N ASN A 101 2.18 5.69 -0.79
CA ASN A 101 2.44 6.05 -2.18
C ASN A 101 1.93 7.46 -2.48
N LEU A 102 2.80 8.29 -3.05
CA LEU A 102 2.51 9.67 -3.43
C LEU A 102 2.66 9.86 -4.94
N LEU A 103 1.95 10.82 -5.48
CA LEU A 103 2.16 11.29 -6.85
C LEU A 103 3.46 12.09 -6.93
N SER A 104 3.96 12.31 -8.16
CA SER A 104 5.09 13.20 -8.38
C SER A 104 4.75 14.63 -7.95
N GLY A 105 5.58 15.21 -7.10
CA GLY A 105 5.38 16.55 -6.55
C GLY A 105 6.45 16.91 -5.52
N GLU A 106 6.38 18.15 -5.03
CA GLU A 106 7.20 18.62 -3.93
C GLU A 106 6.43 18.45 -2.62
N TYR A 107 7.08 17.88 -1.61
CA TYR A 107 6.50 17.61 -0.31
C TYR A 107 7.36 18.22 0.79
N SER A 108 6.74 18.94 1.70
CA SER A 108 7.42 19.57 2.84
C SER A 108 7.50 18.63 4.04
N ASP A 109 8.35 18.93 4.99
CA ASP A 109 8.44 18.21 6.28
C ASP A 109 7.11 18.33 7.06
N GLN A 110 6.39 19.45 6.89
CA GLN A 110 5.06 19.62 7.47
C GLN A 110 4.08 18.62 6.87
N PHE A 111 4.06 18.42 5.53
CA PHE A 111 3.22 17.43 4.87
C PHE A 111 3.52 16.01 5.38
N GLU A 112 4.80 15.66 5.53
CA GLU A 112 5.21 14.37 6.10
C GLU A 112 4.59 14.16 7.48
N THR A 113 4.73 15.16 8.36
CA THR A 113 4.19 15.12 9.72
C THR A 113 2.66 14.98 9.73
N GLU A 114 1.97 15.76 8.88
CA GLU A 114 0.52 15.71 8.76
C GLU A 114 0.02 14.34 8.28
N MET A 115 0.67 13.75 7.27
CA MET A 115 0.29 12.43 6.76
C MET A 115 0.53 11.32 7.77
N LYS A 116 1.63 11.36 8.49
CA LYS A 116 1.89 10.45 9.61
C LYS A 116 0.81 10.55 10.68
N ASN A 117 0.43 11.76 11.07
CA ASN A 117 -0.65 11.97 12.03
C ASN A 117 -2.00 11.46 11.52
N VAL A 118 -2.35 11.74 10.25
CA VAL A 118 -3.60 11.24 9.64
C VAL A 118 -3.63 9.72 9.67
N CYS A 119 -2.56 9.05 9.25
CA CYS A 119 -2.53 7.59 9.25
C CYS A 119 -2.57 7.00 10.66
N LYS A 120 -1.84 7.58 11.58
CA LYS A 120 -1.82 7.13 12.97
C LYS A 120 -3.20 7.25 13.65
N TYR A 121 -3.82 8.41 13.60
CA TYR A 121 -5.06 8.66 14.35
C TYR A 121 -6.32 8.19 13.62
N ARG A 122 -6.29 8.08 12.30
CA ARG A 122 -7.45 7.65 11.53
C ARG A 122 -7.45 6.15 11.24
N TYR A 123 -6.28 5.58 11.01
CA TYR A 123 -6.14 4.19 10.56
C TYR A 123 -5.42 3.29 11.57
N ASN A 124 -4.87 3.88 12.64
CA ASN A 124 -4.02 3.20 13.62
C ASN A 124 -2.76 2.56 12.99
N VAL A 125 -2.16 3.26 12.01
CA VAL A 125 -0.98 2.80 11.29
C VAL A 125 0.10 3.87 11.29
N ASP A 126 1.32 3.49 11.62
CA ASP A 126 2.50 4.35 11.49
C ASP A 126 3.09 4.22 10.07
N ILE A 127 3.33 5.35 9.40
CA ILE A 127 4.01 5.38 8.09
C ILE A 127 5.51 5.29 8.32
N ASP A 128 6.14 4.26 7.77
CA ASP A 128 7.58 4.07 7.80
C ASP A 128 8.29 4.84 6.69
N ASP A 129 7.77 4.78 5.47
CA ASP A 129 8.35 5.43 4.29
C ASP A 129 7.29 6.01 3.34
N PHE A 130 7.74 6.92 2.48
CA PHE A 130 6.96 7.54 1.41
C PHE A 130 7.56 7.20 0.05
N PHE A 131 6.80 6.56 -0.80
CA PHE A 131 7.19 6.31 -2.18
C PHE A 131 6.62 7.39 -3.09
N VAL A 132 7.48 8.12 -3.80
CA VAL A 132 7.06 9.15 -4.76
C VAL A 132 7.11 8.55 -6.17
N SER A 133 5.95 8.41 -6.78
CA SER A 133 5.80 7.85 -8.12
C SER A 133 6.13 8.87 -9.21
N ASN A 134 6.44 8.36 -10.42
CA ASN A 134 6.65 9.18 -11.60
C ASN A 134 5.34 9.57 -12.32
N PHE A 135 4.22 9.59 -11.58
CA PHE A 135 2.92 9.99 -12.13
C PHE A 135 2.43 11.28 -11.49
N SER A 136 1.86 12.15 -12.32
CA SER A 136 1.17 13.35 -11.88
C SER A 136 -0.23 13.39 -12.47
N ILE A 137 -1.15 14.13 -11.84
CA ILE A 137 -2.50 14.34 -12.34
C ILE A 137 -2.48 15.46 -13.37
N VAL A 138 -3.14 15.24 -14.50
CA VAL A 138 -3.38 16.28 -15.50
C VAL A 138 -4.34 17.32 -14.93
N SER A 139 -3.90 18.56 -14.76
CA SER A 139 -4.62 19.61 -14.03
C SER A 139 -6.07 19.79 -14.48
N ASN A 140 -6.35 19.74 -15.78
CA ASN A 140 -7.72 19.88 -16.29
C ASN A 140 -8.62 18.69 -15.88
N SER A 141 -8.06 17.53 -15.61
CA SER A 141 -8.85 16.37 -15.19
C SER A 141 -9.35 16.46 -13.75
N LEU A 142 -8.78 17.32 -12.94
CA LEU A 142 -9.26 17.59 -11.57
C LEU A 142 -10.72 18.07 -11.52
N TYR A 143 -11.18 18.70 -12.62
CA TYR A 143 -12.53 19.23 -12.76
C TYR A 143 -13.45 18.32 -13.59
N SER A 144 -12.96 17.21 -14.09
CA SER A 144 -13.72 16.21 -14.85
C SER A 144 -14.26 15.10 -13.95
N SER A 145 -15.07 14.20 -14.50
CA SER A 145 -15.54 13.00 -13.78
C SER A 145 -14.46 11.91 -13.68
N GLU A 146 -13.42 11.99 -14.49
CA GLU A 146 -12.36 11.00 -14.56
C GLU A 146 -10.99 11.66 -14.44
N LEU A 147 -10.16 11.15 -13.54
CA LEU A 147 -8.78 11.62 -13.42
C LEU A 147 -7.89 11.02 -14.50
N LYS A 148 -7.11 11.87 -15.12
CA LYS A 148 -6.07 11.48 -16.08
C LYS A 148 -4.70 11.66 -15.45
N TYR A 149 -3.84 10.68 -15.68
CA TYR A 149 -2.47 10.68 -15.19
C TYR A 149 -1.50 10.80 -16.33
N VAL A 150 -0.40 11.46 -16.09
CA VAL A 150 0.71 11.62 -17.03
C VAL A 150 2.00 11.15 -16.35
N TYR A 151 2.83 10.46 -17.11
CA TYR A 151 4.18 10.11 -16.65
C TYR A 151 5.07 11.36 -16.71
N VAL A 152 5.78 11.63 -15.63
CA VAL A 152 6.72 12.76 -15.52
C VAL A 152 8.09 12.24 -15.13
N GLN A 153 9.12 12.86 -15.72
CA GLN A 153 10.48 12.58 -15.31
C GLN A 153 10.74 13.30 -13.98
N MET A 154 11.10 12.57 -12.95
CA MET A 154 11.45 13.15 -11.67
C MET A 154 12.90 13.67 -11.70
N ASN A 155 13.06 14.96 -11.44
CA ASN A 155 14.37 15.59 -11.42
C ASN A 155 14.96 15.69 -10.01
N ALA A 156 14.15 15.62 -8.97
CA ALA A 156 14.58 15.65 -7.58
C ALA A 156 13.51 15.05 -6.64
N LEU A 157 13.97 14.36 -5.62
CA LEU A 157 13.15 13.96 -4.47
C LEU A 157 13.16 15.06 -3.39
N PRO A 158 12.13 15.08 -2.52
CA PRO A 158 12.22 15.78 -1.25
C PRO A 158 13.47 15.34 -0.48
N LYS A 159 14.10 16.26 0.24
CA LYS A 159 15.36 15.99 0.98
C LYS A 159 15.18 15.13 2.24
N SER A 160 13.95 14.78 2.61
CA SER A 160 13.69 13.94 3.77
C SER A 160 14.20 12.52 3.54
N LYS A 161 14.78 11.93 4.58
CA LYS A 161 15.31 10.55 4.54
C LYS A 161 14.24 9.46 4.39
N ASN A 162 12.97 9.82 4.56
CA ASN A 162 11.85 8.89 4.49
C ASN A 162 11.19 8.86 3.10
N PHE A 163 11.65 9.68 2.15
CA PHE A 163 11.15 9.70 0.78
C PHE A 163 12.09 8.94 -0.15
N PHE A 164 11.51 8.11 -1.00
CA PHE A 164 12.25 7.39 -2.04
C PHE A 164 11.41 7.28 -3.32
N ASN A 165 12.05 6.92 -4.43
CA ASN A 165 11.44 6.75 -5.74
C ASN A 165 11.88 5.44 -6.41
N ALA A 166 11.46 5.23 -7.66
CA ALA A 166 11.80 4.03 -8.43
C ALA A 166 13.31 3.84 -8.68
N ASP A 167 14.10 4.93 -8.72
CA ASP A 167 15.55 4.82 -8.90
C ASP A 167 16.25 4.37 -7.62
N ASP A 168 15.71 4.76 -6.47
CA ASP A 168 16.23 4.32 -5.17
C ASP A 168 15.99 2.83 -4.92
N LEU A 169 14.98 2.21 -5.58
CA LEU A 169 14.73 0.77 -5.49
C LEU A 169 15.86 -0.10 -6.04
N LYS A 170 16.81 0.47 -6.78
CA LYS A 170 18.04 -0.18 -7.23
C LYS A 170 19.09 -0.27 -6.12
N ASP A 171 18.91 0.45 -5.04
CA ASP A 171 19.83 0.51 -3.91
C ASP A 171 19.44 -0.53 -2.85
N GLU A 172 20.32 -1.49 -2.62
CA GLU A 172 20.13 -2.54 -1.61
C GLU A 172 19.93 -1.98 -0.19
N ARG A 173 20.40 -0.77 0.10
CA ARG A 173 20.24 -0.13 1.42
C ARG A 173 18.78 0.02 1.83
N TRP A 174 17.90 0.28 0.87
CA TRP A 174 16.48 0.41 1.16
C TRP A 174 15.85 -0.94 1.52
N PHE A 175 16.16 -2.00 0.77
CA PHE A 175 15.71 -3.36 1.09
C PHE A 175 16.22 -3.82 2.44
N ASN A 176 17.51 -3.58 2.73
CA ASN A 176 18.11 -3.91 4.03
C ASN A 176 17.44 -3.17 5.20
N LYS A 177 16.97 -1.92 5.00
CA LYS A 177 16.20 -1.16 6.00
C LYS A 177 14.86 -1.85 6.30
N ILE A 178 14.11 -2.23 5.26
CA ILE A 178 12.82 -2.93 5.42
C ILE A 178 13.04 -4.28 6.11
N GLU A 179 13.96 -5.07 5.62
CA GLU A 179 14.26 -6.39 6.18
C GLU A 179 14.66 -6.32 7.66
N ALA A 180 15.52 -5.39 8.01
CA ALA A 180 15.93 -5.16 9.40
C ALA A 180 14.74 -4.76 10.30
N ARG A 181 13.80 -4.00 9.76
CA ARG A 181 12.58 -3.59 10.49
C ARG A 181 11.65 -4.77 10.70
N LEU A 182 11.35 -5.55 9.65
CA LEU A 182 10.48 -6.71 9.71
C LEU A 182 11.04 -7.81 10.63
N LYS A 183 12.33 -8.11 10.54
CA LYS A 183 13.01 -9.07 11.45
C LYS A 183 12.89 -8.67 12.92
N LYS A 184 12.85 -7.38 13.21
CA LYS A 184 12.70 -6.91 14.59
C LYS A 184 11.33 -7.26 15.17
N TYR A 185 10.25 -7.24 14.37
CA TYR A 185 8.92 -7.66 14.81
C TYR A 185 8.81 -9.16 15.00
N SER A 186 9.35 -9.97 14.09
CA SER A 186 9.30 -11.43 14.20
C SER A 186 9.99 -12.01 15.46
N MET A 187 10.85 -11.22 16.11
CA MET A 187 11.49 -11.64 17.38
C MET A 187 10.60 -11.46 18.61
N PHE A 188 9.48 -10.73 18.51
CA PHE A 188 8.56 -10.51 19.65
C PHE A 188 7.37 -11.47 19.69
N GLU A 189 7.10 -12.22 18.63
CA GLU A 189 6.00 -13.19 18.55
C GLU A 189 6.32 -14.58 19.15
N GLN A 190 7.48 -14.73 19.78
CA GLN A 190 7.90 -16.02 20.41
C GLN A 190 7.60 -16.11 21.90
N PHE A 191 6.52 -15.44 22.38
CA PHE A 191 6.07 -15.61 23.78
C PHE A 191 4.66 -16.15 23.86
#